data_a4c9404c0695c756d67a69ca3f2ece2c
#
_entry.id   a4c9404c0695c756d67a69ca3f2ece2c
#
_cell.length_a   1.000
_cell.length_b   1.000
_cell.length_c   1.000
_cell.angle_alpha   90.00
_cell.angle_beta   90.00
_cell.angle_gamma   90.00
#
_symmetry.space_group_name_H-M   'P 1'
#
loop_
_entity.id
_entity.type
_entity.pdbx_description
1 polymer ?
#
loop_
_entity_poly.entity_id
_entity_poly.type
_entity_poly.pdbx_seq_one_letter_code
_entity_poly.pdbx_strand_id
1 'polypeptide(L)'
;MLNGILYILNMLLLFALFLSYASPYISPDTFLWPIALLGLIYPFLLLINCLFALYWIIRFKKYVWTNIIIILLGYAHIKNLIIIQKNQTSTDSQFTIMSYNVRLFNAYDWINKDNVKEDIIEYVNNESPSVLCLQEFYAPKELPKFNYPFSHIGLQNERKSWRMATYSKFPVFNKGTVSISGERTNNVCIYSDIVIGEDSIRVYNAHLASNWFQKEDYEFLDRPTVEGAESIIERLKVSFFKRAKQVKAIKAHMNTSPNPIILCGDFNDTPTSFTYKQLSEGLNDSFANAGLGIGQTYNGKFPALRIDYILYSPELEIVNFKTSEVSLSDHYPIISAFN
;
A
#
# COMPACT_ATOMS: atom_id res chain seq x y z
N MET A 1 -18.77 -32.08 -23.44
CA MET A 1 -18.14 -30.90 -24.07
C MET A 1 -17.92 -29.77 -23.10
N LEU A 2 -18.92 -29.25 -22.40
CA LEU A 2 -18.79 -28.13 -21.45
C LEU A 2 -17.72 -28.35 -20.35
N ASN A 3 -17.74 -29.50 -19.67
CA ASN A 3 -16.73 -29.80 -18.61
C ASN A 3 -15.28 -29.82 -19.13
N GLY A 4 -15.07 -30.17 -20.42
CA GLY A 4 -13.74 -30.15 -21.03
C GLY A 4 -13.24 -28.73 -21.26
N ILE A 5 -14.10 -27.83 -21.72
CA ILE A 5 -13.78 -26.40 -21.91
C ILE A 5 -13.48 -25.74 -20.58
N LEU A 6 -14.35 -25.96 -19.57
CA LEU A 6 -14.15 -25.45 -18.21
C LEU A 6 -12.87 -25.97 -17.55
N TYR A 7 -12.51 -27.24 -17.84
CA TYR A 7 -11.24 -27.80 -17.35
C TYR A 7 -10.03 -27.09 -17.97
N ILE A 8 -10.01 -26.87 -19.27
CA ILE A 8 -8.90 -26.15 -19.94
C ILE A 8 -8.78 -24.73 -19.39
N LEU A 9 -9.91 -24.01 -19.29
CA LEU A 9 -9.94 -22.67 -18.73
C LEU A 9 -9.39 -22.64 -17.29
N ASN A 10 -9.82 -23.59 -16.45
CA ASN A 10 -9.32 -23.70 -15.08
C ASN A 10 -7.81 -23.98 -15.03
N MET A 11 -7.27 -24.84 -15.93
CA MET A 11 -5.83 -25.08 -15.98
C MET A 11 -5.04 -23.84 -16.35
N LEU A 12 -5.52 -23.03 -17.29
CA LEU A 12 -4.89 -21.75 -17.63
C LEU A 12 -4.90 -20.76 -16.45
N LEU A 13 -6.02 -20.67 -15.75
CA LEU A 13 -6.15 -19.80 -14.57
C LEU A 13 -5.30 -20.28 -13.39
N LEU A 14 -5.18 -21.61 -13.18
CA LEU A 14 -4.29 -22.19 -12.19
C LEU A 14 -2.81 -21.92 -12.52
N PHE A 15 -2.45 -22.00 -13.80
CA PHE A 15 -1.11 -21.66 -14.24
C PHE A 15 -0.80 -20.18 -14.03
N ALA A 16 -1.75 -19.29 -14.33
CA ALA A 16 -1.61 -17.85 -14.02
C ALA A 16 -1.49 -17.60 -12.52
N LEU A 17 -2.29 -18.28 -11.67
CA LEU A 17 -2.19 -18.21 -10.23
C LEU A 17 -0.81 -18.70 -9.73
N PHE A 18 -0.31 -19.81 -10.25
CA PHE A 18 1.01 -20.33 -9.90
C PHE A 18 2.14 -19.36 -10.29
N LEU A 19 2.08 -18.78 -11.49
CA LEU A 19 3.05 -17.78 -11.93
C LEU A 19 3.00 -16.50 -11.05
N SER A 20 1.81 -16.12 -10.57
CA SER A 20 1.67 -14.95 -9.70
C SER A 20 2.48 -15.04 -8.40
N TYR A 21 2.77 -16.25 -7.91
CA TYR A 21 3.60 -16.47 -6.73
C TYR A 21 5.06 -16.06 -6.92
N ALA A 22 5.51 -15.95 -8.16
CA ALA A 22 6.84 -15.45 -8.47
C ALA A 22 6.93 -13.91 -8.49
N SER A 23 5.78 -13.21 -8.55
CA SER A 23 5.73 -11.74 -8.66
C SER A 23 6.53 -11.00 -7.58
N PRO A 24 6.50 -11.36 -6.29
CA PRO A 24 7.28 -10.68 -5.26
C PRO A 24 8.80 -10.81 -5.42
N TYR A 25 9.25 -11.80 -6.16
CA TYR A 25 10.68 -12.16 -6.27
C TYR A 25 11.31 -11.71 -7.59
N ILE A 26 10.50 -11.32 -8.57
CA ILE A 26 10.97 -10.92 -9.89
C ILE A 26 10.87 -9.40 -10.01
N SER A 27 12.03 -8.75 -10.18
CA SER A 27 12.06 -7.30 -10.39
C SER A 27 11.37 -6.93 -11.70
N PRO A 28 10.39 -6.00 -11.67
CA PRO A 28 9.65 -5.61 -12.86
C PRO A 28 10.48 -4.86 -13.91
N ASP A 29 11.70 -4.41 -13.59
CA ASP A 29 12.63 -3.76 -14.53
C ASP A 29 13.37 -4.76 -15.43
N THR A 30 12.85 -5.98 -15.59
CA THR A 30 13.34 -7.04 -16.47
C THR A 30 12.33 -7.37 -17.56
N PHE A 31 12.69 -8.26 -18.50
CA PHE A 31 11.77 -8.76 -19.52
C PHE A 31 10.60 -9.59 -18.93
N LEU A 32 10.74 -10.05 -17.68
CA LEU A 32 9.70 -10.80 -16.96
C LEU A 32 8.65 -9.89 -16.27
N TRP A 33 8.67 -8.58 -16.53
CA TRP A 33 7.72 -7.63 -15.97
C TRP A 33 6.23 -8.04 -16.04
N PRO A 34 5.75 -8.82 -17.07
CA PRO A 34 4.34 -9.22 -17.10
C PRO A 34 3.91 -10.06 -15.89
N ILE A 35 4.86 -10.68 -15.17
CA ILE A 35 4.56 -11.42 -13.93
C ILE A 35 4.06 -10.47 -12.83
N ALA A 36 4.49 -9.21 -12.84
CA ALA A 36 3.98 -8.19 -11.91
C ALA A 36 2.47 -7.93 -12.10
N LEU A 37 1.94 -8.03 -13.34
CA LEU A 37 0.51 -7.94 -13.59
C LEU A 37 -0.26 -9.08 -12.90
N LEU A 38 0.30 -10.30 -12.93
CA LEU A 38 -0.32 -11.45 -12.25
C LEU A 38 -0.31 -11.26 -10.73
N GLY A 39 0.73 -10.65 -10.16
CA GLY A 39 0.78 -10.27 -8.75
C GLY A 39 -0.30 -9.24 -8.38
N LEU A 40 -0.51 -8.23 -9.24
CA LEU A 40 -1.54 -7.22 -9.02
C LEU A 40 -2.95 -7.83 -9.00
N ILE A 41 -3.24 -8.77 -9.92
CA ILE A 41 -4.55 -9.42 -10.03
C ILE A 41 -4.65 -10.72 -9.19
N TYR A 42 -3.64 -11.02 -8.37
CA TYR A 42 -3.60 -12.23 -7.53
C TYR A 42 -4.89 -12.48 -6.72
N PRO A 43 -5.51 -11.50 -6.04
CA PRO A 43 -6.73 -11.76 -5.26
C PRO A 43 -7.87 -12.30 -6.12
N PHE A 44 -7.99 -11.82 -7.36
CA PHE A 44 -9.03 -12.27 -8.30
C PHE A 44 -8.71 -13.65 -8.86
N LEU A 45 -7.43 -13.92 -9.18
CA LEU A 45 -6.99 -15.25 -9.60
C LEU A 45 -7.26 -16.27 -8.50
N LEU A 46 -6.97 -15.94 -7.25
CA LEU A 46 -7.26 -16.80 -6.10
C LEU A 46 -8.76 -17.06 -5.99
N LEU A 47 -9.59 -16.03 -5.99
CA LEU A 47 -11.05 -16.15 -5.88
C LEU A 47 -11.64 -17.04 -6.97
N ILE A 48 -11.26 -16.80 -8.23
CA ILE A 48 -11.77 -17.59 -9.37
C ILE A 48 -11.35 -19.06 -9.23
N ASN A 49 -10.11 -19.35 -8.82
CA ASN A 49 -9.65 -20.72 -8.61
C ASN A 49 -10.33 -21.41 -7.41
N CYS A 50 -10.68 -20.67 -6.35
CA CYS A 50 -11.53 -21.17 -5.28
C CYS A 50 -12.93 -21.53 -5.78
N LEU A 51 -13.53 -20.71 -6.65
CA LEU A 51 -14.82 -21.01 -7.26
C LEU A 51 -14.75 -22.24 -8.18
N PHE A 52 -13.65 -22.42 -8.94
CA PHE A 52 -13.44 -23.66 -9.72
C PHE A 52 -13.25 -24.87 -8.80
N ALA A 53 -12.54 -24.75 -7.68
CA ALA A 53 -12.42 -25.83 -6.70
C ALA A 53 -13.80 -26.25 -6.18
N LEU A 54 -14.64 -25.28 -5.79
CA LEU A 54 -16.02 -25.53 -5.35
C LEU A 54 -16.85 -26.19 -6.46
N TYR A 55 -16.76 -25.71 -7.69
CA TYR A 55 -17.46 -26.31 -8.85
C TYR A 55 -17.07 -27.79 -9.05
N TRP A 56 -15.77 -28.12 -8.98
CA TRP A 56 -15.29 -29.50 -9.14
C TRP A 56 -15.68 -30.39 -7.96
N ILE A 57 -15.79 -29.85 -6.73
CA ILE A 57 -16.36 -30.58 -5.57
C ILE A 57 -17.81 -30.98 -5.88
N ILE A 58 -18.65 -30.03 -6.26
CA ILE A 58 -20.06 -30.25 -6.56
C ILE A 58 -20.24 -31.24 -7.71
N ARG A 59 -19.33 -31.23 -8.69
CA ARG A 59 -19.34 -32.17 -9.84
C ARG A 59 -18.65 -33.51 -9.54
N PHE A 60 -18.13 -33.73 -8.33
CA PHE A 60 -17.38 -34.93 -7.93
C PHE A 60 -16.23 -35.27 -8.88
N LYS A 61 -15.47 -34.24 -9.36
CA LYS A 61 -14.37 -34.40 -10.29
C LYS A 61 -13.02 -34.33 -9.57
N LYS A 62 -12.11 -35.29 -9.90
CA LYS A 62 -10.74 -35.30 -9.32
C LYS A 62 -9.91 -34.04 -9.61
N TYR A 63 -10.32 -33.20 -10.54
CA TYR A 63 -9.67 -31.91 -10.85
C TYR A 63 -9.61 -30.93 -9.66
N VAL A 64 -10.46 -31.13 -8.65
CA VAL A 64 -10.41 -30.36 -7.40
C VAL A 64 -9.04 -30.44 -6.71
N TRP A 65 -8.38 -31.59 -6.77
CA TRP A 65 -7.10 -31.76 -6.10
C TRP A 65 -6.00 -30.86 -6.67
N THR A 66 -5.98 -30.64 -7.97
CA THR A 66 -5.05 -29.70 -8.62
C THR A 66 -5.27 -28.26 -8.09
N ASN A 67 -6.54 -27.84 -7.97
CA ASN A 67 -6.88 -26.54 -7.40
C ASN A 67 -6.39 -26.41 -5.96
N ILE A 68 -6.71 -27.41 -5.12
CA ILE A 68 -6.32 -27.42 -3.70
C ILE A 68 -4.79 -27.33 -3.55
N ILE A 69 -4.05 -28.15 -4.30
CA ILE A 69 -2.58 -28.16 -4.24
C ILE A 69 -2.00 -26.80 -4.62
N ILE A 70 -2.43 -26.22 -5.75
CA ILE A 70 -1.91 -24.92 -6.20
C ILE A 70 -2.27 -23.82 -5.19
N ILE A 71 -3.52 -23.77 -4.69
CA ILE A 71 -3.94 -22.78 -3.68
C ILE A 71 -3.10 -22.91 -2.40
N LEU A 72 -2.86 -24.13 -1.92
CA LEU A 72 -2.06 -24.35 -0.71
C LEU A 72 -0.59 -23.98 -0.90
N LEU A 73 -0.01 -24.15 -2.09
CA LEU A 73 1.35 -23.66 -2.39
C LEU A 73 1.47 -22.14 -2.22
N GLY A 74 0.35 -21.39 -2.44
CA GLY A 74 0.27 -19.96 -2.22
C GLY A 74 -0.07 -19.52 -0.79
N TYR A 75 0.00 -20.41 0.21
CA TYR A 75 -0.43 -20.10 1.58
C TYR A 75 0.25 -18.85 2.18
N ALA A 76 1.54 -18.64 1.90
CA ALA A 76 2.26 -17.47 2.37
C ALA A 76 1.66 -16.14 1.80
N HIS A 77 1.20 -16.16 0.53
CA HIS A 77 0.54 -15.01 -0.09
C HIS A 77 -0.86 -14.77 0.49
N ILE A 78 -1.60 -15.86 0.79
CA ILE A 78 -2.93 -15.77 1.42
C ILE A 78 -2.82 -15.13 2.81
N LYS A 79 -1.81 -15.49 3.60
CA LYS A 79 -1.56 -14.90 4.92
C LYS A 79 -1.30 -13.38 4.88
N ASN A 80 -0.69 -12.89 3.81
CA ASN A 80 -0.47 -11.45 3.64
C ASN A 80 -1.72 -10.71 3.12
N LEU A 81 -2.67 -11.45 2.55
CA LEU A 81 -3.89 -10.88 1.97
C LEU A 81 -5.05 -10.86 2.96
N ILE A 82 -5.23 -11.94 3.74
CA ILE A 82 -6.40 -12.12 4.62
C ILE A 82 -5.93 -12.51 6.01
N ILE A 83 -6.30 -11.70 7.00
CA ILE A 83 -6.06 -11.97 8.42
C ILE A 83 -7.38 -12.41 9.08
N ILE A 84 -7.39 -13.63 9.59
CA ILE A 84 -8.60 -14.24 10.17
C ILE A 84 -8.72 -13.94 11.67
N GLN A 85 -7.58 -13.79 12.34
CA GLN A 85 -7.55 -13.58 13.79
C GLN A 85 -6.79 -12.31 14.13
N LYS A 86 -7.42 -11.43 14.89
CA LYS A 86 -6.79 -10.23 15.42
C LYS A 86 -6.00 -10.57 16.67
N ASN A 87 -4.71 -10.32 16.65
CA ASN A 87 -3.87 -10.39 17.84
C ASN A 87 -3.93 -9.02 18.54
N GLN A 88 -4.70 -8.92 19.63
CA GLN A 88 -4.65 -7.76 20.52
C GLN A 88 -3.77 -8.11 21.70
N THR A 89 -2.70 -7.36 21.92
CA THR A 89 -1.73 -7.64 22.98
C THR A 89 -1.95 -6.80 24.23
N SER A 90 -2.49 -5.58 24.12
CA SER A 90 -2.69 -4.66 25.24
C SER A 90 -3.71 -3.56 24.88
N THR A 91 -4.21 -2.82 25.87
CA THR A 91 -5.02 -1.61 25.68
C THR A 91 -4.18 -0.33 25.74
N ASP A 92 -3.03 -0.39 26.39
CA ASP A 92 -2.14 0.74 26.57
C ASP A 92 -1.04 0.70 25.52
N SER A 93 -0.77 1.83 24.88
CA SER A 93 0.31 2.02 23.92
C SER A 93 1.11 3.25 24.26
N GLN A 94 2.43 3.22 24.04
CA GLN A 94 3.30 4.36 24.24
C GLN A 94 3.11 5.44 23.18
N PHE A 95 2.92 5.02 21.92
CA PHE A 95 2.70 5.94 20.80
C PHE A 95 1.88 5.33 19.67
N THR A 96 1.32 6.20 18.84
CA THR A 96 0.53 5.81 17.67
C THR A 96 1.06 6.49 16.41
N ILE A 97 0.99 5.77 15.29
CA ILE A 97 1.34 6.30 13.97
C ILE A 97 0.13 6.19 13.05
N MET A 98 -0.23 7.30 12.39
CA MET A 98 -1.22 7.34 11.32
C MET A 98 -0.54 7.60 9.99
N SER A 99 -0.89 6.84 8.96
CA SER A 99 -0.57 7.12 7.56
C SER A 99 -1.85 7.40 6.78
N TYR A 100 -1.86 8.49 6.00
CA TYR A 100 -3.03 8.91 5.26
C TYR A 100 -2.66 9.63 3.97
N ASN A 101 -3.00 9.05 2.81
CA ASN A 101 -3.01 9.76 1.54
C ASN A 101 -4.27 10.64 1.49
N VAL A 102 -4.08 11.96 1.56
CA VAL A 102 -5.18 12.95 1.67
C VAL A 102 -5.67 13.46 0.31
N ARG A 103 -5.22 12.87 -0.79
CA ARG A 103 -5.64 13.20 -2.15
C ARG A 103 -5.74 14.71 -2.37
N LEU A 104 -4.62 15.42 -2.12
CA LEU A 104 -4.50 16.87 -2.26
C LEU A 104 -5.57 17.67 -1.49
N PHE A 105 -6.17 17.10 -0.43
CA PHE A 105 -7.29 17.68 0.33
C PHE A 105 -8.49 18.04 -0.58
N ASN A 106 -8.78 17.17 -1.56
CA ASN A 106 -9.87 17.37 -2.53
C ASN A 106 -9.76 18.66 -3.39
N ALA A 107 -8.52 19.11 -3.66
CA ALA A 107 -8.28 20.39 -4.36
C ALA A 107 -8.86 20.49 -5.78
N TYR A 108 -9.32 19.39 -6.36
CA TYR A 108 -9.93 19.31 -7.67
C TYR A 108 -11.39 18.80 -7.64
N ASP A 109 -12.04 18.89 -6.47
CA ASP A 109 -13.46 18.56 -6.29
C ASP A 109 -13.86 17.14 -6.73
N TRP A 110 -12.96 16.14 -6.55
CA TRP A 110 -13.26 14.73 -6.85
C TRP A 110 -14.38 14.16 -5.97
N ILE A 111 -14.47 14.65 -4.73
CA ILE A 111 -15.55 14.37 -3.80
C ILE A 111 -16.48 15.57 -3.84
N ASN A 112 -17.74 15.35 -4.19
CA ASN A 112 -18.77 16.39 -4.21
C ASN A 112 -19.24 16.70 -2.77
N LYS A 113 -18.37 17.33 -2.00
CA LYS A 113 -18.59 17.74 -0.61
C LYS A 113 -17.78 18.99 -0.34
N ASP A 114 -18.41 20.00 0.29
CA ASP A 114 -17.73 21.18 0.79
C ASP A 114 -16.87 20.85 2.01
N ASN A 115 -15.82 21.64 2.23
CA ASN A 115 -14.98 21.61 3.44
C ASN A 115 -14.25 20.28 3.71
N VAL A 116 -13.96 19.48 2.68
CA VAL A 116 -13.26 18.19 2.83
C VAL A 116 -11.90 18.37 3.53
N LYS A 117 -11.18 19.45 3.25
CA LYS A 117 -9.91 19.74 3.89
C LYS A 117 -10.07 19.97 5.39
N GLU A 118 -11.04 20.74 5.79
CA GLU A 118 -11.38 21.06 7.17
C GLU A 118 -11.81 19.79 7.93
N ASP A 119 -12.62 18.95 7.29
CA ASP A 119 -13.06 17.66 7.83
C ASP A 119 -11.91 16.69 8.03
N ILE A 120 -10.92 16.66 7.09
CA ILE A 120 -9.69 15.86 7.26
C ILE A 120 -8.89 16.36 8.45
N ILE A 121 -8.73 17.68 8.61
CA ILE A 121 -7.99 18.28 9.73
C ILE A 121 -8.70 17.96 11.05
N GLU A 122 -10.02 18.10 11.12
CA GLU A 122 -10.82 17.78 12.29
C GLU A 122 -10.70 16.28 12.64
N TYR A 123 -10.85 15.40 11.66
CA TYR A 123 -10.70 13.96 11.85
C TYR A 123 -9.32 13.60 12.43
N VAL A 124 -8.25 14.14 11.85
CA VAL A 124 -6.88 13.89 12.32
C VAL A 124 -6.66 14.43 13.73
N ASN A 125 -7.17 15.63 14.05
CA ASN A 125 -7.06 16.20 15.37
C ASN A 125 -7.84 15.41 16.43
N ASN A 126 -8.99 14.83 16.06
CA ASN A 126 -9.82 13.98 16.93
C ASN A 126 -9.16 12.63 17.20
N GLU A 127 -8.62 11.95 16.17
CA GLU A 127 -7.85 10.70 16.33
C GLU A 127 -6.52 10.97 17.07
N SER A 128 -5.96 12.17 16.90
CA SER A 128 -4.79 12.66 17.63
C SER A 128 -3.61 11.68 17.68
N PRO A 129 -3.14 11.09 16.56
CA PRO A 129 -2.01 10.18 16.57
C PRO A 129 -0.73 10.85 17.08
N SER A 130 0.21 10.07 17.61
CA SER A 130 1.49 10.61 18.09
C SER A 130 2.37 11.10 16.94
N VAL A 131 2.33 10.37 15.81
CA VAL A 131 3.00 10.72 14.56
C VAL A 131 2.01 10.59 13.42
N LEU A 132 1.94 11.60 12.55
CA LEU A 132 1.06 11.66 11.40
C LEU A 132 1.91 11.75 10.12
N CYS A 133 1.74 10.81 9.21
CA CYS A 133 2.38 10.77 7.90
C CYS A 133 1.34 10.99 6.80
N LEU A 134 1.46 12.10 6.07
CA LEU A 134 0.55 12.48 5.00
C LEU A 134 1.23 12.35 3.64
N GLN A 135 0.54 11.74 2.68
CA GLN A 135 0.89 11.69 1.28
C GLN A 135 -0.08 12.58 0.49
N GLU A 136 0.33 13.01 -0.71
CA GLU A 136 -0.42 13.98 -1.52
C GLU A 136 -0.85 15.24 -0.74
N PHE A 137 0.05 15.70 0.11
CA PHE A 137 -0.15 16.89 0.92
C PHE A 137 -0.07 18.15 0.05
N TYR A 138 -1.20 18.85 -0.12
CA TYR A 138 -1.29 20.05 -0.95
C TYR A 138 -1.45 21.31 -0.11
N ALA A 139 -0.52 22.24 -0.24
CA ALA A 139 -0.54 23.50 0.49
C ALA A 139 -0.04 24.66 -0.41
N PRO A 140 -0.90 25.22 -1.27
CA PRO A 140 -0.51 26.28 -2.22
C PRO A 140 -0.29 27.64 -1.57
N LYS A 141 -0.96 27.96 -0.48
CA LYS A 141 -0.92 29.28 0.19
C LYS A 141 -0.48 29.12 1.63
N GLU A 142 -1.28 28.44 2.45
CA GLU A 142 -1.04 28.25 3.87
C GLU A 142 -1.01 26.78 4.21
N LEU A 143 -0.11 26.40 5.14
CA LEU A 143 -0.05 25.04 5.66
C LEU A 143 -1.31 24.73 6.48
N PRO A 144 -1.93 23.57 6.31
CA PRO A 144 -2.98 23.11 7.22
C PRO A 144 -2.51 23.11 8.66
N LYS A 145 -3.37 23.60 9.56
CA LYS A 145 -3.04 23.69 10.98
C LYS A 145 -3.44 22.42 11.70
N PHE A 146 -2.48 21.52 11.86
CA PHE A 146 -2.60 20.36 12.74
C PHE A 146 -2.00 20.68 14.11
N ASN A 147 -2.53 20.08 15.18
CA ASN A 147 -2.12 20.31 16.58
C ASN A 147 -0.83 19.55 16.93
N TYR A 148 0.26 19.84 16.21
CA TYR A 148 1.56 19.20 16.44
C TYR A 148 2.68 20.23 16.62
N PRO A 149 3.55 20.06 17.63
CA PRO A 149 4.67 20.98 17.86
C PRO A 149 5.81 20.80 16.86
N PHE A 150 5.96 19.62 16.25
CA PHE A 150 7.04 19.32 15.33
C PHE A 150 6.52 18.87 13.98
N SER A 151 7.24 19.23 12.90
CA SER A 151 6.91 18.79 11.57
C SER A 151 8.12 18.68 10.64
N HIS A 152 8.00 17.81 9.66
CA HIS A 152 8.86 17.72 8.49
C HIS A 152 8.01 17.73 7.25
N ILE A 153 8.10 18.79 6.46
CA ILE A 153 7.39 18.93 5.19
C ILE A 153 8.42 18.82 4.08
N GLY A 154 8.34 17.73 3.33
CA GLY A 154 9.20 17.50 2.17
C GLY A 154 8.85 18.51 1.08
N LEU A 155 9.86 19.23 0.61
CA LEU A 155 9.70 20.19 -0.49
C LEU A 155 9.85 19.46 -1.81
N GLN A 156 8.80 19.46 -2.60
CA GLN A 156 8.93 19.36 -4.05
C GLN A 156 9.35 20.71 -4.61
N ASN A 157 9.88 20.69 -5.86
CA ASN A 157 10.19 21.87 -6.64
C ASN A 157 9.29 23.05 -6.27
N GLU A 158 9.86 24.23 -6.07
CA GLU A 158 9.20 25.50 -5.71
C GLU A 158 7.95 25.85 -6.54
N ARG A 159 7.78 25.20 -7.70
CA ARG A 159 6.64 25.38 -8.62
C ARG A 159 5.44 24.47 -8.40
N LYS A 160 5.55 23.40 -7.58
CA LYS A 160 4.45 22.47 -7.32
C LYS A 160 4.20 22.35 -5.83
N SER A 161 2.99 22.68 -5.43
CA SER A 161 2.55 22.67 -4.04
C SER A 161 2.23 21.26 -3.48
N TRP A 162 2.57 20.22 -4.24
CA TRP A 162 2.36 18.82 -3.83
C TRP A 162 3.55 18.34 -3.01
N ARG A 163 3.28 17.83 -1.84
CA ARG A 163 4.31 17.49 -0.83
C ARG A 163 3.95 16.21 -0.10
N MET A 164 4.86 15.80 0.76
CA MET A 164 4.62 14.87 1.84
C MET A 164 4.88 15.60 3.15
N ALA A 165 4.15 15.22 4.19
CA ALA A 165 4.35 15.82 5.51
C ALA A 165 4.36 14.76 6.60
N THR A 166 5.28 14.88 7.53
CA THR A 166 5.30 14.14 8.79
C THR A 166 5.16 15.12 9.93
N TYR A 167 4.12 14.97 10.74
CA TYR A 167 3.90 15.72 11.97
C TYR A 167 4.14 14.82 13.17
N SER A 168 4.65 15.39 14.27
CA SER A 168 4.98 14.63 15.48
C SER A 168 4.66 15.42 16.75
N LYS A 169 4.13 14.72 17.76
CA LYS A 169 4.03 15.23 19.13
C LYS A 169 5.38 15.19 19.85
N PHE A 170 6.30 14.36 19.34
CA PHE A 170 7.63 14.15 19.90
C PHE A 170 8.69 14.95 19.16
N PRO A 171 9.83 15.27 19.79
CA PRO A 171 10.92 16.01 19.17
C PRO A 171 11.47 15.28 17.93
N VAL A 172 11.67 16.03 16.84
CA VAL A 172 12.33 15.59 15.61
C VAL A 172 13.73 16.20 15.59
N PHE A 173 14.78 15.37 15.67
CA PHE A 173 16.16 15.86 15.75
C PHE A 173 16.93 15.74 14.44
N ASN A 174 16.50 14.86 13.53
CA ASN A 174 17.06 14.73 12.20
C ASN A 174 15.96 14.44 11.18
N LYS A 175 16.11 14.96 9.97
CA LYS A 175 15.11 14.78 8.89
C LYS A 175 15.74 14.98 7.53
N GLY A 176 15.19 14.31 6.52
CA GLY A 176 15.68 14.42 5.16
C GLY A 176 14.81 13.71 4.15
N THR A 177 15.29 13.64 2.94
CA THR A 177 14.63 13.01 1.80
C THR A 177 15.51 11.91 1.25
N VAL A 178 14.92 10.76 0.90
CA VAL A 178 15.64 9.69 0.22
C VAL A 178 15.86 10.07 -1.24
N SER A 179 17.11 10.20 -1.64
CA SER A 179 17.50 10.54 -3.02
C SER A 179 17.33 9.33 -3.94
N ILE A 180 16.66 9.54 -5.09
CA ILE A 180 16.44 8.50 -6.10
C ILE A 180 17.10 8.97 -7.40
N SER A 181 18.09 8.21 -7.85
CA SER A 181 18.83 8.55 -9.07
C SER A 181 17.91 8.59 -10.29
N GLY A 182 18.00 9.69 -11.05
CA GLY A 182 17.23 9.91 -12.28
C GLY A 182 15.80 10.40 -12.07
N GLU A 183 15.33 10.55 -10.82
CA GLU A 183 14.06 11.21 -10.54
C GLU A 183 14.28 12.70 -10.20
N ARG A 184 13.50 13.55 -10.86
CA ARG A 184 13.55 15.02 -10.63
C ARG A 184 12.73 15.47 -9.42
N THR A 185 11.99 14.56 -8.77
CA THR A 185 11.12 14.88 -7.66
C THR A 185 11.59 14.18 -6.40
N ASN A 186 11.84 14.94 -5.35
CA ASN A 186 12.27 14.43 -4.04
C ASN A 186 11.07 14.00 -3.16
N ASN A 187 9.92 13.73 -3.77
CA ASN A 187 8.68 13.50 -3.03
C ASN A 187 8.22 12.04 -3.08
N VAL A 188 9.17 11.13 -3.06
CA VAL A 188 8.90 9.69 -3.04
C VAL A 188 9.00 9.13 -1.63
N CYS A 189 9.97 9.63 -0.85
CA CYS A 189 10.16 9.18 0.52
C CYS A 189 10.92 10.24 1.33
N ILE A 190 10.34 10.67 2.43
CA ILE A 190 10.99 11.48 3.45
C ILE A 190 11.20 10.66 4.71
N TYR A 191 12.19 11.03 5.53
CA TYR A 191 12.41 10.40 6.83
C TYR A 191 12.56 11.43 7.93
N SER A 192 12.19 11.04 9.15
CA SER A 192 12.34 11.84 10.37
C SER A 192 12.79 10.94 11.50
N ASP A 193 13.85 11.34 12.20
CA ASP A 193 14.29 10.69 13.42
C ASP A 193 13.61 11.37 14.61
N ILE A 194 12.84 10.60 15.36
CA ILE A 194 11.92 11.06 16.40
C ILE A 194 12.34 10.43 17.72
N VAL A 195 12.42 11.25 18.79
CA VAL A 195 12.71 10.79 20.15
C VAL A 195 11.40 10.41 20.85
N ILE A 196 11.29 9.17 21.31
CA ILE A 196 10.12 8.69 22.07
C ILE A 196 10.63 8.12 23.40
N GLY A 197 10.39 8.87 24.49
CA GLY A 197 10.98 8.52 25.79
C GLY A 197 12.51 8.65 25.79
N GLU A 198 13.21 7.56 26.09
CA GLU A 198 14.68 7.46 26.03
C GLU A 198 15.19 6.93 24.69
N ASP A 199 14.29 6.40 23.84
CA ASP A 199 14.61 5.77 22.57
C ASP A 199 14.41 6.72 21.38
N SER A 200 14.96 6.32 20.25
CA SER A 200 14.78 7.02 18.98
C SER A 200 14.35 6.06 17.90
N ILE A 201 13.40 6.49 17.07
CA ILE A 201 12.94 5.73 15.89
C ILE A 201 13.13 6.57 14.63
N ARG A 202 13.36 5.91 13.49
CA ARG A 202 13.34 6.55 12.18
C ARG A 202 12.02 6.23 11.48
N VAL A 203 11.20 7.27 11.29
CA VAL A 203 9.93 7.17 10.56
C VAL A 203 10.16 7.59 9.12
N TYR A 204 9.93 6.66 8.19
CA TYR A 204 9.86 6.91 6.77
C TYR A 204 8.41 7.12 6.36
N ASN A 205 8.17 8.17 5.60
CA ASN A 205 6.89 8.44 4.96
C ASN A 205 7.11 8.32 3.45
N ALA A 206 6.45 7.35 2.79
CA ALA A 206 6.66 7.02 1.39
C ALA A 206 5.38 7.19 0.58
N HIS A 207 5.53 7.71 -0.66
CA HIS A 207 4.49 7.72 -1.68
C HIS A 207 5.13 7.33 -3.00
N LEU A 208 4.94 6.05 -3.39
CA LEU A 208 5.58 5.50 -4.56
C LEU A 208 4.80 5.86 -5.83
N ALA A 209 5.43 5.60 -6.99
CA ALA A 209 4.84 5.94 -8.28
C ALA A 209 3.44 5.34 -8.47
N SER A 210 2.44 6.22 -8.62
CA SER A 210 1.05 5.87 -8.92
C SER A 210 0.92 5.24 -10.32
N ASN A 211 -0.15 4.50 -10.53
CA ASN A 211 -0.48 3.91 -11.84
C ASN A 211 -1.01 4.95 -12.84
N TRP A 212 -1.27 6.20 -12.40
CA TRP A 212 -1.66 7.34 -13.26
C TRP A 212 -2.84 7.04 -14.17
N PHE A 213 -3.86 6.34 -13.64
CA PHE A 213 -5.08 6.09 -14.39
C PHE A 213 -5.78 7.39 -14.77
N GLN A 214 -6.17 7.49 -16.05
CA GLN A 214 -6.87 8.62 -16.65
C GLN A 214 -8.38 8.35 -16.65
N LYS A 215 -9.17 9.35 -17.01
CA LYS A 215 -10.61 9.20 -17.10
C LYS A 215 -11.02 8.10 -18.09
N GLU A 216 -10.29 7.99 -19.19
CA GLU A 216 -10.48 6.99 -20.25
C GLU A 216 -10.21 5.56 -19.74
N ASP A 217 -9.25 5.38 -18.82
CA ASP A 217 -8.96 4.08 -18.21
C ASP A 217 -10.12 3.61 -17.30
N TYR A 218 -10.84 4.55 -16.68
CA TYR A 218 -12.05 4.22 -15.93
C TYR A 218 -13.26 3.94 -16.84
N GLU A 219 -13.36 4.58 -18.02
CA GLU A 219 -14.37 4.28 -19.02
C GLU A 219 -14.18 2.88 -19.63
N PHE A 220 -12.93 2.39 -19.69
CA PHE A 220 -12.63 1.02 -20.10
C PHE A 220 -13.31 -0.03 -19.21
N LEU A 221 -13.49 0.23 -17.90
CA LEU A 221 -14.19 -0.70 -17.01
C LEU A 221 -15.66 -0.90 -17.41
N ASP A 222 -16.28 0.15 -17.95
CA ASP A 222 -17.67 0.13 -18.41
C ASP A 222 -17.79 -0.40 -19.84
N ARG A 223 -16.78 -0.13 -20.68
CA ARG A 223 -16.73 -0.49 -22.11
C ARG A 223 -15.34 -0.97 -22.51
N PRO A 224 -15.01 -2.25 -22.28
CA PRO A 224 -13.70 -2.81 -22.61
C PRO A 224 -13.39 -2.75 -24.11
N THR A 225 -12.21 -2.20 -24.46
CA THR A 225 -11.63 -2.16 -25.81
C THR A 225 -10.22 -2.69 -25.80
N VAL A 226 -9.68 -3.13 -26.93
CA VAL A 226 -8.29 -3.60 -27.02
C VAL A 226 -7.34 -2.45 -26.76
N GLU A 227 -7.58 -1.30 -27.35
CA GLU A 227 -6.75 -0.08 -27.22
C GLU A 227 -6.73 0.41 -25.76
N GLY A 228 -7.88 0.36 -25.06
CA GLY A 228 -7.94 0.70 -23.62
C GLY A 228 -7.13 -0.26 -22.76
N ALA A 229 -7.21 -1.57 -23.05
CA ALA A 229 -6.40 -2.57 -22.35
C ALA A 229 -4.89 -2.33 -22.56
N GLU A 230 -4.44 -2.06 -23.79
CA GLU A 230 -3.04 -1.77 -24.11
C GLU A 230 -2.55 -0.50 -23.39
N SER A 231 -3.37 0.56 -23.34
CA SER A 231 -3.06 1.80 -22.61
C SER A 231 -2.84 1.53 -21.12
N ILE A 232 -3.75 0.80 -20.47
CA ILE A 232 -3.66 0.44 -19.06
C ILE A 232 -2.40 -0.39 -18.78
N ILE A 233 -2.14 -1.40 -19.61
CA ILE A 233 -0.96 -2.27 -19.47
C ILE A 233 0.35 -1.46 -19.57
N GLU A 234 0.46 -0.53 -20.51
CA GLU A 234 1.67 0.29 -20.65
C GLU A 234 1.85 1.26 -19.46
N ARG A 235 0.77 1.86 -18.93
CA ARG A 235 0.82 2.68 -17.70
C ARG A 235 1.28 1.87 -16.50
N LEU A 236 0.71 0.68 -16.31
CA LEU A 236 1.12 -0.24 -15.24
C LEU A 236 2.59 -0.62 -15.35
N LYS A 237 3.06 -0.97 -16.56
CA LYS A 237 4.47 -1.28 -16.83
C LYS A 237 5.39 -0.13 -16.42
N VAL A 238 5.10 1.10 -16.88
CA VAL A 238 5.88 2.30 -16.53
C VAL A 238 5.91 2.50 -15.01
N SER A 239 4.78 2.32 -14.33
CA SER A 239 4.68 2.48 -12.88
C SER A 239 5.45 1.40 -12.13
N PHE A 240 5.37 0.14 -12.55
CA PHE A 240 6.16 -0.95 -11.97
C PHE A 240 7.67 -0.71 -12.10
N PHE A 241 8.14 -0.22 -13.25
CA PHE A 241 9.56 0.10 -13.47
C PHE A 241 10.03 1.24 -12.55
N LYS A 242 9.22 2.28 -12.40
CA LYS A 242 9.52 3.39 -11.48
C LYS A 242 9.57 2.89 -10.05
N ARG A 243 8.54 2.17 -9.59
CA ARG A 243 8.51 1.60 -8.22
C ARG A 243 9.69 0.70 -7.93
N ALA A 244 10.10 -0.16 -8.88
CA ALA A 244 11.27 -1.02 -8.70
C ALA A 244 12.56 -0.24 -8.42
N LYS A 245 12.76 0.93 -9.06
CA LYS A 245 13.90 1.81 -8.76
C LYS A 245 13.74 2.49 -7.40
N GLN A 246 12.54 2.98 -7.10
CA GLN A 246 12.22 3.68 -5.87
C GLN A 246 12.46 2.80 -4.65
N VAL A 247 11.94 1.57 -4.66
CA VAL A 247 12.11 0.64 -3.54
C VAL A 247 13.55 0.22 -3.30
N LYS A 248 14.34 0.05 -4.37
CA LYS A 248 15.79 -0.25 -4.26
C LYS A 248 16.54 0.88 -3.53
N ALA A 249 16.23 2.13 -3.87
CA ALA A 249 16.85 3.30 -3.23
C ALA A 249 16.39 3.46 -1.77
N ILE A 250 15.09 3.31 -1.49
CA ILE A 250 14.55 3.37 -0.13
C ILE A 250 15.15 2.26 0.73
N LYS A 251 15.19 1.01 0.24
CA LYS A 251 15.78 -0.12 0.96
C LYS A 251 17.26 0.12 1.28
N ALA A 252 18.02 0.62 0.31
CA ALA A 252 19.43 0.95 0.53
C ALA A 252 19.61 2.00 1.62
N HIS A 253 18.76 3.04 1.64
CA HIS A 253 18.77 4.06 2.70
C HIS A 253 18.33 3.51 4.06
N MET A 254 17.30 2.66 4.10
CA MET A 254 16.83 2.00 5.32
C MET A 254 17.93 1.17 5.98
N ASN A 255 18.73 0.45 5.18
CA ASN A 255 19.85 -0.36 5.67
C ASN A 255 20.97 0.47 6.35
N THR A 256 20.97 1.79 6.20
CA THR A 256 21.91 2.70 6.87
C THR A 256 21.31 3.36 8.12
N SER A 257 20.07 3.02 8.48
CA SER A 257 19.43 3.62 9.65
C SER A 257 20.12 3.20 10.93
N PRO A 258 20.51 4.15 11.80
CA PRO A 258 21.05 3.81 13.12
C PRO A 258 19.96 3.45 14.14
N ASN A 259 18.70 3.72 13.81
CA ASN A 259 17.55 3.56 14.71
C ASN A 259 16.60 2.47 14.18
N PRO A 260 15.77 1.86 15.04
CA PRO A 260 14.62 1.09 14.62
C PRO A 260 13.75 1.88 13.63
N ILE A 261 13.16 1.18 12.67
CA ILE A 261 12.47 1.79 11.54
C ILE A 261 10.97 1.60 11.67
N ILE A 262 10.20 2.64 11.34
CA ILE A 262 8.82 2.52 10.90
C ILE A 262 8.73 3.12 9.49
N LEU A 263 8.32 2.31 8.53
CA LEU A 263 8.06 2.74 7.16
C LEU A 263 6.56 2.73 6.91
N CYS A 264 5.98 3.88 6.66
CA CYS A 264 4.56 4.00 6.34
C CYS A 264 4.33 4.79 5.06
N GLY A 265 3.15 4.62 4.47
CA GLY A 265 2.72 5.39 3.31
C GLY A 265 1.98 4.56 2.27
N ASP A 266 1.71 5.24 1.15
CA ASP A 266 1.08 4.68 -0.04
C ASP A 266 2.16 4.07 -0.96
N PHE A 267 2.18 2.74 -1.04
CA PHE A 267 3.12 2.02 -1.91
C PHE A 267 2.59 1.86 -3.33
N ASN A 268 1.32 2.19 -3.58
CA ASN A 268 0.67 2.03 -4.87
C ASN A 268 0.74 0.60 -5.45
N ASP A 269 0.93 -0.39 -4.58
CA ASP A 269 1.13 -1.79 -4.97
C ASP A 269 0.60 -2.76 -3.89
N THR A 270 0.28 -3.98 -4.29
CA THR A 270 -0.38 -4.99 -3.44
C THR A 270 0.61 -5.81 -2.60
N PRO A 271 0.14 -6.58 -1.57
CA PRO A 271 1.00 -7.43 -0.75
C PRO A 271 1.70 -8.57 -1.51
N THR A 272 1.28 -8.83 -2.75
CA THR A 272 1.86 -9.85 -3.65
C THR A 272 2.80 -9.26 -4.69
N SER A 273 3.25 -8.02 -4.50
CA SER A 273 4.14 -7.30 -5.41
C SER A 273 5.61 -7.38 -4.99
N PHE A 274 6.49 -7.14 -5.97
CA PHE A 274 7.91 -6.91 -5.73
C PHE A 274 8.15 -5.72 -4.79
N THR A 275 7.40 -4.63 -4.98
CA THR A 275 7.43 -3.42 -4.17
C THR A 275 7.27 -3.73 -2.68
N TYR A 276 6.17 -4.40 -2.32
CA TYR A 276 5.89 -4.79 -0.94
C TYR A 276 6.98 -5.73 -0.39
N LYS A 277 7.36 -6.77 -1.16
CA LYS A 277 8.37 -7.74 -0.73
C LYS A 277 9.72 -7.09 -0.40
N GLN A 278 10.16 -6.13 -1.23
CA GLN A 278 11.43 -5.45 -1.01
C GLN A 278 11.40 -4.56 0.24
N LEU A 279 10.31 -3.82 0.44
CA LEU A 279 10.19 -2.90 1.57
C LEU A 279 9.89 -3.62 2.90
N SER A 280 9.18 -4.75 2.86
CA SER A 280 8.84 -5.53 4.06
C SER A 280 9.97 -6.47 4.52
N GLU A 281 11.02 -6.65 3.73
CA GLU A 281 12.12 -7.54 4.11
C GLU A 281 12.88 -7.01 5.33
N GLY A 282 12.87 -7.81 6.41
CA GLY A 282 13.45 -7.45 7.72
C GLY A 282 12.52 -6.58 8.58
N LEU A 283 11.30 -6.28 8.13
CA LEU A 283 10.27 -5.57 8.89
C LEU A 283 9.04 -6.45 9.08
N ASN A 284 8.26 -6.13 10.11
CA ASN A 284 6.93 -6.66 10.36
C ASN A 284 5.87 -5.77 9.69
N ASP A 285 4.74 -6.37 9.26
CA ASP A 285 3.58 -5.64 8.73
C ASP A 285 2.52 -5.50 9.83
N SER A 286 2.15 -4.27 10.15
CA SER A 286 1.18 -3.95 11.20
C SER A 286 -0.17 -4.60 10.95
N PHE A 287 -0.67 -4.58 9.72
CA PHE A 287 -1.92 -5.25 9.37
C PHE A 287 -1.82 -6.77 9.50
N ALA A 288 -0.71 -7.37 9.03
CA ALA A 288 -0.52 -8.82 9.12
C ALA A 288 -0.46 -9.31 10.56
N ASN A 289 0.06 -8.49 11.50
CA ASN A 289 0.24 -8.88 12.90
C ASN A 289 -0.94 -8.48 13.79
N ALA A 290 -1.65 -7.38 13.52
CA ALA A 290 -2.71 -6.87 14.40
C ALA A 290 -4.00 -6.46 13.67
N GLY A 291 -4.07 -6.65 12.35
CA GLY A 291 -5.27 -6.36 11.56
C GLY A 291 -6.31 -7.48 11.56
N LEU A 292 -7.39 -7.26 10.79
CA LEU A 292 -8.45 -8.24 10.57
C LEU A 292 -9.04 -8.05 9.15
N GLY A 293 -9.43 -9.15 8.51
CA GLY A 293 -10.06 -9.14 7.18
C GLY A 293 -9.06 -8.98 6.04
N ILE A 294 -9.41 -8.23 5.00
CA ILE A 294 -8.60 -8.02 3.79
C ILE A 294 -7.77 -6.73 3.82
N GLY A 295 -7.99 -5.87 4.83
CA GLY A 295 -7.22 -4.64 5.05
C GLY A 295 -7.30 -3.64 3.91
N GLN A 296 -8.46 -3.51 3.26
CA GLN A 296 -8.65 -2.53 2.20
C GLN A 296 -8.26 -1.13 2.66
N THR A 297 -7.41 -0.46 1.90
CA THR A 297 -7.02 0.93 2.14
C THR A 297 -7.42 1.85 0.99
N TYR A 298 -7.57 1.33 -0.23
CA TYR A 298 -8.02 2.10 -1.38
C TYR A 298 -9.55 2.07 -1.54
N ASN A 299 -10.19 3.24 -1.57
CA ASN A 299 -11.63 3.46 -1.71
C ASN A 299 -12.01 4.08 -3.07
N GLY A 300 -11.18 3.90 -4.08
CA GLY A 300 -11.47 4.39 -5.44
C GLY A 300 -12.28 3.39 -6.27
N LYS A 301 -12.36 3.65 -7.59
CA LYS A 301 -13.17 2.83 -8.53
C LYS A 301 -12.63 1.43 -8.78
N PHE A 302 -11.34 1.19 -8.56
CA PHE A 302 -10.76 -0.15 -8.64
C PHE A 302 -11.05 -0.94 -7.36
N PRO A 303 -11.30 -2.26 -7.47
CA PRO A 303 -11.77 -3.02 -6.32
C PRO A 303 -10.72 -3.12 -5.20
N ALA A 304 -11.22 -3.03 -4.01
CA ALA A 304 -10.70 -3.37 -2.67
C ALA A 304 -9.22 -3.78 -2.61
N LEU A 305 -8.29 -2.83 -2.76
CA LEU A 305 -6.86 -3.09 -2.68
C LEU A 305 -6.29 -2.55 -1.36
N ARG A 306 -5.35 -3.28 -0.77
CA ARG A 306 -4.46 -2.79 0.28
C ARG A 306 -3.19 -2.31 -0.39
N ILE A 307 -2.97 -0.99 -0.40
CA ILE A 307 -1.82 -0.33 -1.02
C ILE A 307 -1.11 0.64 -0.07
N ASP A 308 -1.72 0.92 1.09
CA ASP A 308 -1.11 1.68 2.16
C ASP A 308 -0.65 0.73 3.27
N TYR A 309 0.50 1.01 3.86
CA TYR A 309 1.17 0.12 4.81
C TYR A 309 1.77 0.91 5.97
N ILE A 310 1.89 0.23 7.12
CA ILE A 310 2.79 0.58 8.23
C ILE A 310 3.63 -0.65 8.52
N LEU A 311 4.91 -0.60 8.13
CA LEU A 311 5.90 -1.64 8.38
C LEU A 311 6.82 -1.18 9.50
N TYR A 312 7.27 -2.08 10.36
CA TYR A 312 8.04 -1.73 11.55
C TYR A 312 9.14 -2.73 11.88
N SER A 313 10.22 -2.24 12.48
CA SER A 313 11.35 -3.06 12.95
C SER A 313 10.92 -4.08 14.00
N PRO A 314 11.50 -5.31 14.00
CA PRO A 314 11.12 -6.37 14.94
C PRO A 314 11.30 -6.03 16.42
N GLU A 315 12.11 -5.01 16.74
CA GLU A 315 12.35 -4.52 18.10
C GLU A 315 11.15 -3.77 18.69
N LEU A 316 10.24 -3.30 17.84
CA LEU A 316 9.01 -2.61 18.24
C LEU A 316 7.88 -3.64 18.44
N GLU A 317 7.08 -3.43 19.47
CA GLU A 317 5.93 -4.27 19.76
C GLU A 317 4.63 -3.58 19.29
N ILE A 318 3.90 -4.24 18.37
CA ILE A 318 2.60 -3.73 17.93
C ILE A 318 1.50 -4.11 18.91
N VAL A 319 0.71 -3.13 19.30
CA VAL A 319 -0.46 -3.30 20.19
C VAL A 319 -1.75 -3.44 19.38
N ASN A 320 -1.94 -2.61 18.35
CA ASN A 320 -3.17 -2.58 17.58
C ASN A 320 -2.93 -2.02 16.17
N PHE A 321 -3.82 -2.42 15.25
CA PHE A 321 -3.94 -1.86 13.90
C PHE A 321 -5.41 -1.54 13.59
N LYS A 322 -5.66 -0.39 12.96
CA LYS A 322 -6.99 0.05 12.55
C LYS A 322 -6.92 0.64 11.13
N THR A 323 -7.83 0.23 10.25
CA THR A 323 -8.21 0.99 9.06
C THR A 323 -9.48 1.77 9.39
N SER A 324 -9.49 3.07 9.19
CA SER A 324 -10.66 3.91 9.47
C SER A 324 -11.41 4.20 8.18
N GLU A 325 -12.64 3.70 8.06
CA GLU A 325 -13.49 3.83 6.86
C GLU A 325 -14.12 5.24 6.78
N VAL A 326 -13.28 6.28 6.76
CA VAL A 326 -13.71 7.67 6.59
C VAL A 326 -13.56 8.07 5.13
N SER A 327 -14.67 8.47 4.48
CA SER A 327 -14.72 8.76 3.04
C SER A 327 -14.40 10.23 2.73
N LEU A 328 -13.21 10.70 3.13
CA LEU A 328 -12.70 12.05 2.87
C LEU A 328 -11.56 12.07 1.84
N SER A 329 -11.15 10.89 1.37
CA SER A 329 -10.16 10.64 0.32
C SER A 329 -10.55 9.38 -0.43
N ASP A 330 -9.86 9.06 -1.52
CA ASP A 330 -9.91 7.73 -2.15
C ASP A 330 -9.00 6.71 -1.45
N HIS A 331 -8.37 7.10 -0.35
CA HIS A 331 -7.67 6.22 0.59
C HIS A 331 -8.31 6.30 1.98
N TYR A 332 -8.30 5.18 2.69
CA TYR A 332 -8.62 5.13 4.11
C TYR A 332 -7.36 5.35 4.95
N PRO A 333 -7.40 6.18 5.98
CA PRO A 333 -6.29 6.29 6.92
C PRO A 333 -6.09 4.99 7.69
N ILE A 334 -4.82 4.62 7.88
CA ILE A 334 -4.40 3.47 8.69
C ILE A 334 -3.64 3.96 9.92
N ILE A 335 -3.90 3.30 11.05
CA ILE A 335 -3.32 3.66 12.35
C ILE A 335 -2.75 2.41 13.00
N SER A 336 -1.52 2.52 13.49
CA SER A 336 -0.88 1.49 14.33
C SER A 336 -0.50 2.07 15.68
N ALA A 337 -0.68 1.25 16.73
CA ALA A 337 -0.29 1.56 18.09
C ALA A 337 0.87 0.65 18.52
N PHE A 338 1.86 1.20 19.21
CA PHE A 338 3.11 0.54 19.59
C PHE A 338 3.44 0.76 21.07
N ASN A 339 4.17 -0.22 21.65
CA ASN A 339 4.89 -0.12 22.93
C ASN A 339 6.37 0.12 22.66
#